data_516d5f5d5fefe0e44fb6db8e97a0c96b
#
_entry.id   516d5f5d5fefe0e44fb6db8e97a0c96b
#
_cell.length_a   1.000
_cell.length_b   1.000
_cell.length_c   1.000
_cell.angle_alpha   90.00
_cell.angle_beta   90.00
_cell.angle_gamma   90.00
#
_symmetry.space_group_name_H-M   'P 1'
#
loop_
_entity.id
_entity.type
_entity.pdbx_description
1 polymer ?
#
loop_
_entity_poly.entity_id
_entity_poly.type
_entity_poly.pdbx_seq_one_letter_code
_entity_poly.pdbx_strand_id
1 'polypeptide(L)'
;MNCCLLLPFMLGILPLWPCLSTTANSKTEEVKHPMGSHWRVKRGWMWNHFFVPEEMNNIPYHIGQLKSDLDNGNNSFQYKLLGAGAGSIFVIDERTGDIYAIQKLDREERSLYTLRAQVIDTTTGRAVEPESEFVIRVSDVNDNEPQFLDEPYEAIVPEMSPEGTFVIQVTARDADDPSSGNNARLLYSLLQGQPYFSIEPTTGVIRISSQMDRELEDEYWVIIQAKDMIGLPGALSGTTSVLIKLSDVNDNKPVFKESLYRMTVSESAPTGTFIGRIKAYDNDIGENAEMDYSIEEDDSQTFDIITNNDNQEGIVILKKRVDFEHQKQYRIRARVQNRHVDEQLMKYHAEPSTTLIKVQVEDDDEPPVFLLPYYVFEIFEGRPHGSLVGMVSATDPDQRKSPIWYSITRSKVFHIDENGTIITTNPLDREISAWHNLSITATEEYNTQQSSAVPVYVQVLNVNDHAPEFSEYYETYVCENAGSGQGLFF
;
A
#
# COMPACT_ATOMS: atom_id res chain seq x y z
N MET A 1 -18.59 34.85 27.55
CA MET A 1 -20.01 34.94 27.22
C MET A 1 -20.47 33.53 26.95
N ASN A 2 -20.96 32.99 27.97
CA ASN A 2 -22.17 32.25 28.31
C ASN A 2 -23.00 31.72 27.14
N CYS A 3 -23.16 30.40 27.05
CA CYS A 3 -24.46 29.78 27.21
C CYS A 3 -24.36 28.28 27.43
N CYS A 4 -24.79 27.86 28.62
CA CYS A 4 -25.17 26.49 28.98
C CYS A 4 -26.46 26.08 28.27
N LEU A 5 -26.64 24.75 28.05
CA LEU A 5 -27.93 24.04 28.06
C LEU A 5 -27.61 22.54 28.11
N LEU A 6 -27.63 21.90 29.29
CA LEU A 6 -28.73 21.13 29.91
C LEU A 6 -29.07 19.81 29.19
N LEU A 7 -28.61 18.72 29.83
CA LEU A 7 -29.13 17.35 29.73
C LEU A 7 -30.63 17.28 30.10
N PRO A 8 -31.34 16.24 29.68
CA PRO A 8 -32.07 15.49 30.70
C PRO A 8 -31.74 13.98 30.72
N PHE A 9 -31.56 13.50 31.93
CA PHE A 9 -31.69 12.12 32.40
C PHE A 9 -33.02 11.51 31.97
N MET A 10 -32.98 10.29 31.40
CA MET A 10 -34.12 9.38 31.44
C MET A 10 -33.70 8.11 32.16
N LEU A 11 -34.22 7.96 33.37
CA LEU A 11 -34.29 6.70 34.10
C LEU A 11 -35.25 5.76 33.38
N GLY A 12 -34.77 4.63 32.90
CA GLY A 12 -35.58 3.49 32.47
C GLY A 12 -35.71 2.49 33.62
N ILE A 13 -36.90 2.40 34.16
CA ILE A 13 -37.34 1.51 35.22
C ILE A 13 -37.41 0.08 34.68
N LEU A 14 -36.71 -0.84 35.34
CA LEU A 14 -36.90 -2.30 35.18
C LEU A 14 -38.15 -2.73 35.95
N PRO A 15 -39.06 -3.55 35.42
CA PRO A 15 -40.11 -4.16 36.19
C PRO A 15 -39.61 -5.44 36.88
N LEU A 16 -39.62 -5.40 38.19
CA LEU A 16 -39.59 -6.57 39.08
C LEU A 16 -40.87 -7.36 38.91
N TRP A 17 -40.78 -8.61 38.52
CA TRP A 17 -41.90 -9.55 38.65
C TRP A 17 -41.81 -10.25 40.01
N PRO A 18 -42.93 -10.31 40.77
CA PRO A 18 -42.97 -11.01 42.02
C PRO A 18 -43.29 -12.49 41.84
N CYS A 19 -42.53 -13.33 42.53
CA CYS A 19 -42.91 -14.72 42.80
C CYS A 19 -44.21 -14.81 43.57
N LEU A 20 -45.25 -15.31 42.96
CA LEU A 20 -46.45 -15.72 43.62
C LEU A 20 -46.35 -17.21 44.02
N SER A 21 -46.15 -17.48 45.28
CA SER A 21 -46.37 -18.77 45.90
C SER A 21 -47.88 -18.98 46.07
N THR A 22 -48.47 -19.85 45.33
CA THR A 22 -49.83 -20.32 45.59
C THR A 22 -49.76 -21.65 46.33
N THR A 23 -50.00 -21.57 47.62
CA THR A 23 -50.42 -22.72 48.45
C THR A 23 -51.85 -23.07 48.11
N ALA A 24 -52.07 -24.19 47.45
CA ALA A 24 -53.40 -24.76 47.31
C ALA A 24 -53.60 -25.85 48.36
N ASN A 25 -54.39 -25.50 49.38
CA ASN A 25 -55.01 -26.45 50.25
C ASN A 25 -56.11 -27.20 49.46
N SER A 26 -55.99 -28.49 49.26
CA SER A 26 -57.07 -29.35 48.85
C SER A 26 -57.39 -30.36 49.97
N LYS A 27 -58.61 -30.25 50.43
CA LYS A 27 -59.22 -31.16 51.37
C LYS A 27 -59.24 -32.59 50.91
N THR A 28 -58.80 -33.48 51.77
CA THR A 28 -58.93 -34.91 51.67
C THR A 28 -60.40 -35.32 51.78
N GLU A 29 -60.94 -35.94 50.71
CA GLU A 29 -62.06 -36.87 50.80
C GLU A 29 -61.56 -38.30 50.84
N GLU A 30 -61.76 -38.97 51.96
CA GLU A 30 -61.56 -40.41 52.12
C GLU A 30 -62.61 -41.17 51.29
N VAL A 31 -62.17 -41.81 50.25
CA VAL A 31 -62.94 -42.88 49.62
C VAL A 31 -62.30 -44.20 50.00
N LYS A 32 -62.98 -44.92 50.88
CA LYS A 32 -62.66 -46.29 51.23
C LYS A 32 -62.97 -47.18 50.04
N HIS A 33 -61.92 -47.79 49.39
CA HIS A 33 -62.08 -48.95 48.54
C HIS A 33 -61.31 -50.17 49.11
N PRO A 34 -61.77 -51.36 48.81
CA PRO A 34 -61.48 -52.55 49.63
C PRO A 34 -60.03 -53.09 49.34
N MET A 35 -59.49 -53.77 50.37
CA MET A 35 -58.25 -54.49 50.34
C MET A 35 -58.08 -55.37 49.09
N GLY A 36 -57.31 -54.86 48.11
CA GLY A 36 -56.66 -55.66 47.10
C GLY A 36 -55.26 -55.99 47.55
N SER A 37 -54.95 -57.24 47.53
CA SER A 37 -53.63 -57.78 47.89
C SER A 37 -52.54 -57.07 47.07
N HIS A 38 -51.71 -56.26 47.73
CA HIS A 38 -50.49 -55.74 47.11
C HIS A 38 -49.57 -56.95 46.87
N TRP A 39 -49.56 -57.37 45.61
CA TRP A 39 -48.45 -58.17 45.11
C TRP A 39 -47.22 -57.28 45.12
N ARG A 40 -46.34 -57.43 46.12
CA ARG A 40 -44.97 -56.88 46.03
C ARG A 40 -44.33 -57.59 44.86
N VAL A 41 -44.16 -56.89 43.80
CA VAL A 41 -43.24 -57.31 42.74
C VAL A 41 -41.87 -57.38 43.42
N LYS A 42 -41.36 -58.55 43.67
CA LYS A 42 -39.98 -58.73 44.12
C LYS A 42 -39.06 -58.09 43.07
N ARG A 43 -38.21 -57.15 43.51
CA ARG A 43 -37.11 -56.66 42.68
C ARG A 43 -36.11 -57.79 42.63
N GLY A 44 -36.00 -58.47 41.45
CA GLY A 44 -35.19 -59.67 41.34
C GLY A 44 -33.67 -59.44 41.38
N TRP A 45 -33.20 -58.23 41.19
CA TRP A 45 -31.77 -57.95 41.11
C TRP A 45 -31.41 -56.67 41.85
N MET A 46 -30.27 -56.67 42.61
CA MET A 46 -29.88 -55.56 43.47
C MET A 46 -29.01 -54.48 42.75
N TRP A 47 -28.47 -54.70 41.54
CA TRP A 47 -27.49 -53.82 40.91
C TRP A 47 -27.85 -53.59 39.44
N ASN A 48 -27.99 -52.30 39.04
CA ASN A 48 -28.33 -51.91 37.66
C ASN A 48 -27.15 -51.35 36.87
N HIS A 49 -26.05 -50.96 37.52
CA HIS A 49 -24.92 -50.31 36.90
C HIS A 49 -23.60 -50.83 37.44
N PHE A 50 -22.67 -51.14 36.52
CA PHE A 50 -21.28 -51.47 36.82
C PHE A 50 -20.37 -50.47 36.10
N PHE A 51 -19.22 -50.20 36.69
CA PHE A 51 -18.19 -49.35 36.11
C PHE A 51 -16.91 -50.17 35.90
N VAL A 52 -16.25 -49.97 34.77
CA VAL A 52 -15.04 -50.63 34.43
C VAL A 52 -14.12 -49.62 33.77
N PRO A 53 -12.89 -49.41 34.22
CA PRO A 53 -11.96 -48.54 33.53
C PRO A 53 -11.60 -49.10 32.15
N GLU A 54 -11.34 -48.25 31.19
CA GLU A 54 -10.76 -48.65 29.94
C GLU A 54 -9.27 -48.96 30.08
N GLU A 55 -8.63 -49.41 29.01
CA GLU A 55 -7.19 -49.65 28.89
C GLU A 55 -6.57 -50.57 29.98
N MET A 56 -7.39 -51.45 30.57
CA MET A 56 -6.94 -52.36 31.62
C MET A 56 -5.88 -53.33 31.15
N ASN A 57 -4.77 -53.39 31.88
CA ASN A 57 -3.67 -54.32 31.61
C ASN A 57 -3.86 -55.73 32.24
N ASN A 58 -4.66 -55.85 33.29
CA ASN A 58 -4.88 -57.09 34.01
C ASN A 58 -6.18 -57.76 33.54
N ILE A 59 -6.12 -58.62 32.57
CA ILE A 59 -7.25 -59.38 32.02
C ILE A 59 -7.12 -60.82 32.44
N PRO A 60 -8.18 -61.50 32.92
CA PRO A 60 -9.55 -61.02 33.10
C PRO A 60 -9.71 -60.05 34.28
N TYR A 61 -10.46 -58.95 34.08
CA TYR A 61 -10.73 -57.95 35.10
C TYR A 61 -12.09 -58.16 35.72
N HIS A 62 -12.13 -58.31 37.07
CA HIS A 62 -13.38 -58.48 37.83
C HIS A 62 -14.14 -57.17 37.88
N ILE A 63 -15.35 -57.12 37.32
CA ILE A 63 -16.20 -55.94 37.24
C ILE A 63 -17.13 -55.85 38.44
N GLY A 64 -17.66 -57.00 38.85
CA GLY A 64 -18.60 -57.11 39.96
C GLY A 64 -19.34 -58.42 39.94
N GLN A 65 -20.29 -58.57 40.84
CA GLN A 65 -21.07 -59.82 40.98
C GLN A 65 -22.56 -59.55 40.82
N LEU A 66 -23.22 -60.37 40.03
CA LEU A 66 -24.68 -60.46 39.97
C LEU A 66 -25.13 -61.54 40.93
N LYS A 67 -26.13 -61.25 41.78
CA LYS A 67 -26.67 -62.19 42.73
C LYS A 67 -28.21 -62.12 42.70
N SER A 68 -28.83 -63.28 42.56
CA SER A 68 -30.27 -63.40 42.68
C SER A 68 -30.68 -63.51 44.12
N ASP A 69 -31.81 -62.84 44.50
CA ASP A 69 -32.39 -62.93 45.85
C ASP A 69 -32.81 -64.37 46.20
N LEU A 70 -32.92 -65.26 45.21
CA LEU A 70 -33.29 -66.64 45.38
C LEU A 70 -32.12 -67.55 45.63
N ASP A 71 -30.90 -67.05 45.40
CA ASP A 71 -29.66 -67.85 45.58
C ASP A 71 -29.24 -67.93 47.03
N ASN A 72 -29.50 -69.10 47.62
CA ASN A 72 -29.16 -69.44 48.99
C ASN A 72 -27.77 -70.08 49.16
N GLY A 73 -26.94 -70.05 48.11
CA GLY A 73 -25.61 -70.62 48.08
C GLY A 73 -25.54 -72.14 47.93
N ASN A 74 -26.63 -72.84 47.57
CA ASN A 74 -26.70 -74.29 47.44
C ASN A 74 -26.26 -74.84 46.07
N ASN A 75 -25.63 -73.97 45.21
CA ASN A 75 -25.18 -74.31 43.83
C ASN A 75 -26.31 -74.89 42.92
N SER A 76 -27.57 -74.58 43.24
CA SER A 76 -28.69 -75.02 42.47
C SER A 76 -29.04 -74.05 41.26
N PHE A 77 -28.31 -72.97 41.16
CA PHE A 77 -28.53 -71.98 40.12
C PHE A 77 -27.28 -71.77 39.27
N GLN A 78 -27.50 -71.51 38.00
CA GLN A 78 -26.47 -71.13 37.01
C GLN A 78 -26.77 -69.75 36.45
N TYR A 79 -25.76 -68.86 36.44
CA TYR A 79 -25.87 -67.53 35.88
C TYR A 79 -25.44 -67.54 34.43
N LYS A 80 -26.24 -66.87 33.59
CA LYS A 80 -25.96 -66.75 32.19
C LYS A 80 -25.99 -65.26 31.76
N LEU A 81 -25.02 -64.84 30.94
CA LEU A 81 -24.94 -63.50 30.38
C LEU A 81 -25.43 -63.55 28.95
N LEU A 82 -26.26 -62.55 28.60
CA LEU A 82 -26.84 -62.35 27.27
C LEU A 82 -26.68 -60.91 26.82
N GLY A 83 -26.62 -60.68 25.52
CA GLY A 83 -26.53 -59.33 24.96
C GLY A 83 -25.23 -59.08 24.21
N ALA A 84 -25.05 -57.83 23.76
CA ALA A 84 -23.89 -57.45 22.94
C ALA A 84 -22.57 -57.53 23.76
N GLY A 85 -21.64 -58.36 23.34
CA GLY A 85 -20.35 -58.61 24.01
C GLY A 85 -20.36 -59.73 25.04
N ALA A 86 -21.54 -60.37 25.31
CA ALA A 86 -21.60 -61.56 26.20
C ALA A 86 -20.87 -62.77 25.56
N GLY A 87 -19.94 -63.37 26.31
CA GLY A 87 -19.11 -64.46 25.88
C GLY A 87 -17.89 -64.08 25.02
N SER A 88 -17.83 -62.86 24.53
CA SER A 88 -16.69 -62.35 23.73
C SER A 88 -15.88 -61.27 24.44
N ILE A 89 -16.57 -60.31 25.07
CA ILE A 89 -15.96 -59.19 25.80
C ILE A 89 -16.14 -59.39 27.32
N PHE A 90 -17.34 -59.85 27.72
CA PHE A 90 -17.73 -60.07 29.10
C PHE A 90 -18.08 -61.56 29.30
N VAL A 91 -17.58 -62.09 30.37
CA VAL A 91 -17.96 -63.49 30.82
C VAL A 91 -18.47 -63.38 32.25
N ILE A 92 -19.35 -64.32 32.60
CA ILE A 92 -19.86 -64.52 33.94
C ILE A 92 -19.44 -65.86 34.44
N ASP A 93 -18.99 -65.97 35.69
CA ASP A 93 -18.86 -67.23 36.37
C ASP A 93 -20.24 -67.78 36.65
N GLU A 94 -20.54 -68.93 36.04
CA GLU A 94 -21.86 -69.55 36.08
C GLU A 94 -22.33 -69.93 37.49
N ARG A 95 -21.39 -70.09 38.46
CA ARG A 95 -21.69 -70.50 39.85
C ARG A 95 -21.75 -69.35 40.81
N THR A 96 -20.79 -68.40 40.66
CA THR A 96 -20.66 -67.27 41.58
C THR A 96 -21.42 -66.01 41.15
N GLY A 97 -21.68 -65.91 39.85
CA GLY A 97 -22.27 -64.69 39.25
C GLY A 97 -21.30 -63.54 39.10
N ASP A 98 -19.98 -63.82 39.24
CA ASP A 98 -18.94 -62.81 39.06
C ASP A 98 -18.77 -62.50 37.58
N ILE A 99 -18.75 -61.22 37.20
CA ILE A 99 -18.61 -60.74 35.86
C ILE A 99 -17.17 -60.28 35.64
N TYR A 100 -16.57 -60.72 34.56
CA TYR A 100 -15.22 -60.37 34.16
C TYR A 100 -15.21 -59.78 32.74
N ALA A 101 -14.39 -58.72 32.52
CA ALA A 101 -13.95 -58.30 31.19
C ALA A 101 -12.74 -59.16 30.77
N ILE A 102 -12.81 -59.75 29.59
CA ILE A 102 -11.76 -60.63 29.04
C ILE A 102 -11.02 -59.98 27.83
N GLN A 103 -11.42 -58.75 27.47
CA GLN A 103 -10.75 -57.92 26.46
C GLN A 103 -10.56 -56.54 27.05
N LYS A 104 -9.55 -55.83 26.51
CA LYS A 104 -9.41 -54.39 26.75
C LYS A 104 -10.65 -53.68 26.21
N LEU A 105 -11.06 -52.67 26.90
CA LEU A 105 -12.16 -51.78 26.51
C LEU A 105 -11.59 -50.42 26.12
N ASP A 106 -12.22 -49.83 25.18
CA ASP A 106 -11.93 -48.50 24.68
C ASP A 106 -13.26 -47.70 24.72
N ARG A 107 -13.29 -46.61 25.51
CA ARG A 107 -14.48 -45.82 25.72
C ARG A 107 -14.82 -45.02 24.47
N GLU A 108 -13.80 -44.62 23.72
CA GLU A 108 -13.97 -43.83 22.48
C GLU A 108 -14.63 -44.68 21.41
N GLU A 109 -14.36 -46.00 21.41
CA GLU A 109 -15.06 -46.94 20.55
C GLU A 109 -16.46 -47.24 21.10
N ARG A 110 -16.57 -47.51 22.39
CA ARG A 110 -17.84 -47.84 23.02
C ARG A 110 -17.90 -47.59 24.51
N SER A 111 -18.58 -46.55 24.96
CA SER A 111 -18.71 -46.09 26.33
C SER A 111 -19.71 -46.88 27.19
N LEU A 112 -20.62 -47.65 26.55
CA LEU A 112 -21.75 -48.28 27.24
C LEU A 112 -22.10 -49.66 26.66
N TYR A 113 -22.21 -50.65 27.52
CA TYR A 113 -22.67 -51.99 27.18
C TYR A 113 -23.93 -52.31 27.97
N THR A 114 -25.01 -52.63 27.26
CA THR A 114 -26.28 -53.11 27.85
C THR A 114 -26.33 -54.60 27.73
N LEU A 115 -26.33 -55.27 28.84
CA LEU A 115 -26.34 -56.72 28.97
C LEU A 115 -27.57 -57.19 29.72
N ARG A 116 -27.92 -58.47 29.59
CA ARG A 116 -29.02 -59.11 30.30
C ARG A 116 -28.49 -60.33 31.03
N ALA A 117 -28.90 -60.49 32.27
CA ALA A 117 -28.56 -61.66 33.07
C ALA A 117 -29.80 -62.54 33.20
N GLN A 118 -29.54 -63.82 33.14
CA GLN A 118 -30.57 -64.88 33.38
C GLN A 118 -30.05 -65.88 34.40
N VAL A 119 -30.92 -66.28 35.33
CA VAL A 119 -30.68 -67.31 36.32
C VAL A 119 -31.45 -68.58 35.92
N ILE A 120 -30.73 -69.65 35.81
CA ILE A 120 -31.28 -70.97 35.37
C ILE A 120 -31.12 -71.94 36.52
N ASP A 121 -32.19 -72.70 36.82
CA ASP A 121 -32.15 -73.83 37.75
C ASP A 121 -31.42 -74.99 37.12
N THR A 122 -30.36 -75.51 37.73
CA THR A 122 -29.48 -76.54 37.20
C THR A 122 -30.20 -77.86 37.06
N THR A 123 -31.27 -78.10 37.82
CA THR A 123 -32.01 -79.38 37.81
C THR A 123 -33.10 -79.40 36.76
N THR A 124 -33.75 -78.26 36.53
CA THR A 124 -34.88 -78.14 35.58
C THR A 124 -34.52 -77.54 34.23
N GLY A 125 -33.37 -76.86 34.16
CA GLY A 125 -32.91 -76.16 32.95
C GLY A 125 -33.79 -74.96 32.60
N ARG A 126 -34.69 -74.54 33.49
CA ARG A 126 -35.62 -73.41 33.27
C ARG A 126 -35.12 -72.13 33.94
N ALA A 127 -35.42 -71.00 33.34
CA ALA A 127 -35.20 -69.72 33.93
C ALA A 127 -36.04 -69.58 35.21
N VAL A 128 -35.37 -69.16 36.31
CA VAL A 128 -35.99 -69.00 37.64
C VAL A 128 -36.59 -67.62 37.83
N GLU A 129 -35.97 -66.64 37.18
CA GLU A 129 -36.37 -65.24 37.18
C GLU A 129 -36.43 -64.70 35.75
N PRO A 130 -37.23 -63.64 35.52
CA PRO A 130 -37.17 -62.92 34.28
C PRO A 130 -35.76 -62.38 34.01
N GLU A 131 -35.38 -62.29 32.74
CA GLU A 131 -34.13 -61.60 32.35
C GLU A 131 -34.08 -60.20 32.95
N SER A 132 -32.99 -59.83 33.57
CA SER A 132 -32.73 -58.51 34.10
C SER A 132 -31.69 -57.79 33.29
N GLU A 133 -32.02 -56.61 32.84
CA GLU A 133 -31.10 -55.75 32.08
C GLU A 133 -30.27 -54.91 33.07
N PHE A 134 -28.97 -54.82 32.76
CA PHE A 134 -28.01 -53.97 33.45
C PHE A 134 -27.02 -53.36 32.51
N VAL A 135 -26.33 -52.34 32.97
CA VAL A 135 -25.40 -51.57 32.16
C VAL A 135 -24.01 -51.66 32.74
N ILE A 136 -23.03 -51.93 31.88
CA ILE A 136 -21.60 -51.72 32.16
C ILE A 136 -21.19 -50.44 31.48
N ARG A 137 -20.78 -49.45 32.27
CA ARG A 137 -20.23 -48.18 31.79
C ARG A 137 -18.72 -48.25 31.82
N VAL A 138 -18.09 -47.94 30.69
CA VAL A 138 -16.65 -47.80 30.62
C VAL A 138 -16.27 -46.44 31.19
N SER A 139 -15.40 -46.44 32.17
CA SER A 139 -14.88 -45.23 32.81
C SER A 139 -13.66 -44.75 32.04
N ASP A 140 -13.62 -43.48 31.80
CA ASP A 140 -12.59 -42.77 31.09
C ASP A 140 -11.23 -42.81 31.82
N VAL A 141 -10.16 -42.99 31.06
CA VAL A 141 -8.78 -42.84 31.44
C VAL A 141 -8.15 -41.83 30.47
N ASN A 142 -7.32 -40.94 30.96
CA ASN A 142 -6.66 -39.94 30.11
C ASN A 142 -5.59 -40.62 29.22
N ASP A 143 -5.99 -41.11 28.07
CA ASP A 143 -5.12 -41.84 27.13
C ASP A 143 -5.10 -41.25 25.72
N ASN A 144 -5.91 -40.24 25.47
CA ASN A 144 -5.93 -39.49 24.22
C ASN A 144 -5.19 -38.15 24.37
N GLU A 145 -4.43 -37.76 23.36
CA GLU A 145 -3.77 -36.49 23.29
C GLU A 145 -4.64 -35.45 22.53
N PRO A 146 -4.63 -34.20 22.95
CA PRO A 146 -5.30 -33.13 22.19
C PRO A 146 -4.82 -33.02 20.76
N GLN A 147 -5.72 -33.06 19.79
CA GLN A 147 -5.43 -32.91 18.37
C GLN A 147 -5.96 -31.61 17.83
N PHE A 148 -5.09 -30.83 17.16
CA PHE A 148 -5.49 -29.59 16.51
C PHE A 148 -6.32 -29.88 15.27
N LEU A 149 -7.34 -29.03 15.06
CA LEU A 149 -8.24 -29.06 13.92
C LEU A 149 -7.82 -28.00 12.89
N ASP A 150 -8.25 -28.21 11.63
CA ASP A 150 -8.15 -27.20 10.56
C ASP A 150 -6.70 -26.78 10.19
N GLU A 151 -5.73 -27.63 10.35
CA GLU A 151 -4.36 -27.38 9.89
C GLU A 151 -4.24 -27.39 8.35
N PRO A 152 -3.37 -26.56 7.75
CA PRO A 152 -2.43 -25.61 8.35
C PRO A 152 -3.08 -24.29 8.77
N TYR A 153 -2.58 -23.69 9.87
CA TYR A 153 -3.02 -22.39 10.33
C TYR A 153 -2.18 -21.26 9.71
N GLU A 154 -2.84 -20.33 9.04
CA GLU A 154 -2.24 -19.12 8.49
C GLU A 154 -3.06 -17.90 8.85
N ALA A 155 -2.40 -16.78 9.13
CA ALA A 155 -3.03 -15.50 9.39
C ALA A 155 -2.25 -14.36 8.75
N ILE A 156 -2.96 -13.28 8.41
CA ILE A 156 -2.37 -12.04 7.93
C ILE A 156 -2.84 -10.92 8.85
N VAL A 157 -1.91 -10.11 9.34
CA VAL A 157 -2.21 -8.97 10.19
C VAL A 157 -1.42 -7.76 9.69
N PRO A 158 -1.99 -6.54 9.72
CA PRO A 158 -1.24 -5.35 9.40
C PRO A 158 -0.09 -5.16 10.40
N GLU A 159 1.08 -4.79 9.92
CA GLU A 159 2.12 -4.29 10.80
C GLU A 159 1.64 -3.07 11.60
N MET A 160 2.40 -2.61 12.57
CA MET A 160 2.01 -1.49 13.45
C MET A 160 0.65 -1.69 14.14
N SER A 161 0.01 -2.88 14.01
CA SER A 161 -1.25 -3.17 14.70
C SER A 161 -1.12 -3.02 16.21
N PRO A 162 -2.11 -2.43 16.89
CA PRO A 162 -2.05 -2.19 18.33
C PRO A 162 -2.06 -3.51 19.14
N GLU A 163 -1.46 -3.45 20.32
CA GLU A 163 -1.50 -4.55 21.30
C GLU A 163 -2.95 -4.96 21.59
N GLY A 164 -3.19 -6.27 21.69
CA GLY A 164 -4.52 -6.86 21.90
C GLY A 164 -5.29 -7.15 20.61
N THR A 165 -4.78 -6.75 19.43
CA THR A 165 -5.43 -7.07 18.15
C THR A 165 -5.56 -8.58 17.98
N PHE A 166 -6.74 -9.03 17.55
CA PHE A 166 -7.02 -10.43 17.23
C PHE A 166 -6.24 -10.85 15.98
N VAL A 167 -5.59 -12.00 16.07
CA VAL A 167 -4.84 -12.61 14.95
C VAL A 167 -5.62 -13.79 14.36
N ILE A 168 -5.75 -14.85 15.13
CA ILE A 168 -6.44 -16.08 14.75
C ILE A 168 -6.85 -16.83 16.01
N GLN A 169 -7.79 -17.74 15.87
CA GLN A 169 -8.12 -18.72 16.93
C GLN A 169 -7.76 -20.11 16.45
N VAL A 170 -6.97 -20.82 17.23
CA VAL A 170 -6.69 -22.25 17.04
C VAL A 170 -7.60 -23.09 17.90
N THR A 171 -7.98 -24.24 17.41
CA THR A 171 -8.89 -25.14 18.12
C THR A 171 -8.29 -26.55 18.15
N ALA A 172 -8.21 -27.14 19.31
CA ALA A 172 -7.89 -28.53 19.49
C ALA A 172 -9.07 -29.29 20.07
N ARG A 173 -9.14 -30.56 19.84
CA ARG A 173 -10.14 -31.49 20.38
C ARG A 173 -9.43 -32.64 21.06
N ASP A 174 -9.97 -33.04 22.17
CA ASP A 174 -9.63 -34.22 22.92
C ASP A 174 -10.77 -35.25 22.81
N ALA A 175 -10.45 -36.51 22.72
CA ALA A 175 -11.43 -37.59 22.59
C ALA A 175 -11.93 -38.07 23.95
N ASP A 176 -11.20 -37.78 25.03
CA ASP A 176 -11.55 -38.18 26.39
C ASP A 176 -12.90 -37.59 26.87
N ASP A 177 -13.44 -38.08 27.97
CA ASP A 177 -14.72 -37.62 28.50
C ASP A 177 -14.58 -36.31 29.26
N PRO A 178 -15.16 -35.21 28.76
CA PRO A 178 -15.11 -33.92 29.46
C PRO A 178 -15.83 -33.91 30.82
N SER A 179 -16.62 -34.95 31.10
CA SER A 179 -17.30 -35.10 32.40
C SER A 179 -16.47 -35.96 33.39
N SER A 180 -15.43 -36.61 32.95
CA SER A 180 -14.52 -37.40 33.78
C SER A 180 -13.33 -36.54 34.23
N GLY A 181 -13.49 -35.89 35.37
CA GLY A 181 -12.43 -35.00 35.86
C GLY A 181 -12.15 -33.82 34.92
N ASN A 182 -10.93 -33.72 34.47
CA ASN A 182 -10.47 -32.68 33.53
C ASN A 182 -9.86 -33.26 32.25
N ASN A 183 -10.05 -34.56 31.97
CA ASN A 183 -9.34 -35.27 30.91
C ASN A 183 -9.39 -34.58 29.57
N ALA A 184 -10.56 -34.17 29.10
CA ALA A 184 -10.73 -33.42 27.86
C ALA A 184 -10.75 -31.87 28.03
N ARG A 185 -10.27 -31.34 29.17
CA ARG A 185 -10.23 -29.88 29.39
C ARG A 185 -8.88 -29.31 29.01
N LEU A 186 -8.89 -28.59 27.91
CA LEU A 186 -7.68 -28.09 27.26
C LEU A 186 -7.17 -26.77 27.85
N LEU A 187 -5.85 -26.63 27.86
CA LEU A 187 -5.13 -25.40 28.17
C LEU A 187 -4.12 -25.12 27.05
N TYR A 188 -4.26 -23.96 26.40
CA TYR A 188 -3.36 -23.53 25.35
C TYR A 188 -2.21 -22.69 25.90
N SER A 189 -1.02 -22.89 25.34
CA SER A 189 0.19 -22.11 25.66
C SER A 189 1.06 -21.92 24.44
N LEU A 190 1.85 -20.82 24.40
CA LEU A 190 2.85 -20.58 23.38
C LEU A 190 4.17 -21.22 23.78
N LEU A 191 4.74 -22.03 22.89
CA LEU A 191 6.12 -22.51 22.99
C LEU A 191 7.08 -21.58 22.27
N GLN A 192 6.62 -20.92 21.19
CA GLN A 192 7.36 -19.93 20.39
C GLN A 192 6.42 -18.85 19.89
N GLY A 193 6.94 -17.61 19.69
CA GLY A 193 6.20 -16.44 19.20
C GLY A 193 6.21 -15.26 20.15
N GLN A 194 6.79 -15.43 21.34
CA GLN A 194 7.01 -14.33 22.29
C GLN A 194 8.23 -13.49 21.84
N PRO A 195 8.24 -12.18 22.06
CA PRO A 195 7.26 -11.37 22.82
C PRO A 195 6.10 -10.83 21.96
N TYR A 196 6.05 -11.13 20.66
CA TYR A 196 5.12 -10.49 19.72
C TYR A 196 3.68 -10.96 19.86
N PHE A 197 3.47 -12.20 20.32
CA PHE A 197 2.14 -12.80 20.41
C PHE A 197 1.84 -13.33 21.81
N SER A 198 0.57 -13.38 22.13
CA SER A 198 0.02 -14.04 23.32
C SER A 198 -1.14 -14.94 22.89
N ILE A 199 -1.41 -15.96 23.69
CA ILE A 199 -2.56 -16.84 23.50
C ILE A 199 -3.45 -16.83 24.74
N GLU A 200 -4.75 -16.81 24.53
CA GLU A 200 -5.70 -16.97 25.63
C GLU A 200 -5.81 -18.46 26.00
N PRO A 201 -5.46 -18.82 27.23
CA PRO A 201 -5.26 -20.22 27.61
C PRO A 201 -6.49 -21.13 27.47
N THR A 202 -7.69 -20.57 27.51
CA THR A 202 -8.95 -21.33 27.50
C THR A 202 -9.64 -21.38 26.15
N THR A 203 -9.36 -20.39 25.28
CA THR A 203 -10.05 -20.26 24.00
C THR A 203 -9.19 -20.50 22.78
N GLY A 204 -7.84 -20.51 22.94
CA GLY A 204 -6.90 -20.63 21.84
C GLY A 204 -6.83 -19.40 20.95
N VAL A 205 -7.35 -18.25 21.41
CA VAL A 205 -7.28 -16.97 20.66
C VAL A 205 -5.88 -16.40 20.78
N ILE A 206 -5.25 -16.15 19.63
CA ILE A 206 -3.94 -15.49 19.52
C ILE A 206 -4.15 -14.00 19.30
N ARG A 207 -3.40 -13.18 20.05
CA ARG A 207 -3.42 -11.72 19.99
C ARG A 207 -2.01 -11.17 19.90
N ILE A 208 -1.91 -9.98 19.32
CA ILE A 208 -0.66 -9.19 19.28
C ILE A 208 -0.33 -8.70 20.70
N SER A 209 0.94 -8.83 21.10
CA SER A 209 1.46 -8.39 22.41
C SER A 209 2.50 -7.29 22.31
N SER A 210 3.12 -7.10 21.16
CA SER A 210 3.99 -5.96 20.87
C SER A 210 3.93 -5.60 19.40
N GLN A 211 4.27 -4.35 19.10
CA GLN A 211 4.30 -3.86 17.72
C GLN A 211 5.32 -4.63 16.90
N MET A 212 4.99 -4.86 15.66
CA MET A 212 5.81 -5.54 14.67
C MET A 212 5.98 -4.63 13.48
N ASP A 213 7.12 -4.75 12.81
CA ASP A 213 7.61 -3.95 11.71
C ASP A 213 7.98 -4.94 10.60
N ARG A 214 7.28 -4.85 9.46
CA ARG A 214 7.45 -5.75 8.32
C ARG A 214 8.82 -5.58 7.66
N GLU A 215 9.37 -4.39 7.69
CA GLU A 215 10.69 -4.07 7.14
C GLU A 215 11.81 -4.77 7.92
N LEU A 216 11.54 -5.15 9.17
CA LEU A 216 12.47 -5.94 9.99
C LEU A 216 12.23 -7.44 9.85
N GLU A 217 10.95 -7.88 9.90
CA GLU A 217 10.57 -9.29 9.80
C GLU A 217 9.12 -9.39 9.30
N ASP A 218 8.90 -9.95 8.12
CA ASP A 218 7.61 -10.02 7.43
C ASP A 218 6.78 -11.28 7.74
N GLU A 219 7.41 -12.34 8.30
CA GLU A 219 6.78 -13.60 8.63
C GLU A 219 7.18 -14.08 10.03
N TYR A 220 6.20 -14.56 10.81
CA TYR A 220 6.40 -15.09 12.14
C TYR A 220 5.85 -16.50 12.26
N TRP A 221 6.66 -17.42 12.80
CA TRP A 221 6.20 -18.75 13.16
C TRP A 221 5.89 -18.82 14.65
N VAL A 222 4.65 -19.16 14.97
CA VAL A 222 4.15 -19.31 16.34
C VAL A 222 3.88 -20.79 16.59
N ILE A 223 4.53 -21.36 17.61
CA ILE A 223 4.32 -22.76 18.01
C ILE A 223 3.44 -22.79 19.26
N ILE A 224 2.36 -23.55 19.17
CA ILE A 224 1.33 -23.65 20.19
C ILE A 224 1.26 -25.07 20.72
N GLN A 225 1.08 -25.20 22.02
CA GLN A 225 0.80 -26.47 22.69
C GLN A 225 -0.59 -26.40 23.33
N ALA A 226 -1.39 -27.42 23.07
CA ALA A 226 -2.60 -27.72 23.83
C ALA A 226 -2.30 -28.86 24.81
N LYS A 227 -2.61 -28.69 26.08
CA LYS A 227 -2.54 -29.73 27.12
C LYS A 227 -3.94 -29.99 27.66
N ASP A 228 -4.24 -31.27 27.83
CA ASP A 228 -5.41 -31.73 28.56
C ASP A 228 -5.25 -31.53 30.08
N MET A 229 -6.18 -32.06 30.88
CA MET A 229 -6.19 -31.97 32.36
C MET A 229 -5.87 -30.58 32.91
N ILE A 230 -6.11 -29.53 32.12
CA ILE A 230 -5.73 -28.11 32.46
C ILE A 230 -4.22 -28.01 32.75
N GLY A 231 -3.38 -28.81 32.10
CA GLY A 231 -1.94 -28.83 32.28
C GLY A 231 -1.45 -29.42 33.61
N LEU A 232 -2.28 -30.18 34.32
CA LEU A 232 -1.90 -30.85 35.57
C LEU A 232 -0.87 -32.01 35.32
N PRO A 233 -0.20 -32.50 36.36
CA PRO A 233 0.70 -33.64 36.20
C PRO A 233 0.00 -34.87 35.62
N GLY A 234 0.58 -35.46 34.57
CA GLY A 234 -0.04 -36.53 33.81
C GLY A 234 -0.76 -36.11 32.55
N ALA A 235 -0.85 -34.80 32.30
CA ALA A 235 -1.43 -34.25 31.09
C ALA A 235 -0.69 -34.69 29.83
N LEU A 236 -1.43 -35.08 28.81
CA LEU A 236 -0.97 -35.30 27.43
C LEU A 236 -0.97 -33.96 26.68
N SER A 237 -0.31 -33.91 25.53
CA SER A 237 -0.25 -32.65 24.77
C SER A 237 -0.05 -32.87 23.28
N GLY A 238 -0.78 -32.07 22.49
CA GLY A 238 -0.57 -31.87 21.07
C GLY A 238 0.08 -30.50 20.78
N THR A 239 0.74 -30.37 19.64
CA THR A 239 1.40 -29.15 19.20
C THR A 239 1.04 -28.85 17.77
N THR A 240 0.91 -27.55 17.45
CA THR A 240 0.75 -27.05 16.07
C THR A 240 1.57 -25.79 15.84
N SER A 241 1.71 -25.40 14.57
CA SER A 241 2.35 -24.16 14.16
C SER A 241 1.39 -23.27 13.39
N VAL A 242 1.49 -21.96 13.63
CA VAL A 242 0.76 -20.93 12.90
C VAL A 242 1.77 -20.06 12.17
N LEU A 243 1.57 -19.88 10.87
CA LEU A 243 2.30 -18.89 10.08
C LEU A 243 1.53 -17.57 10.09
N ILE A 244 2.14 -16.51 10.61
CA ILE A 244 1.58 -15.18 10.65
C ILE A 244 2.41 -14.28 9.75
N LYS A 245 1.78 -13.72 8.70
CA LYS A 245 2.39 -12.77 7.76
C LYS A 245 1.95 -11.36 8.10
N LEU A 246 2.88 -10.41 8.00
CA LEU A 246 2.55 -9.01 8.13
C LEU A 246 2.12 -8.45 6.78
N SER A 247 1.01 -7.74 6.76
CA SER A 247 0.65 -6.90 5.62
C SER A 247 1.21 -5.50 5.81
N ASP A 248 1.62 -4.93 4.69
CA ASP A 248 2.23 -3.62 4.59
C ASP A 248 1.29 -2.50 5.02
N VAL A 249 1.84 -1.53 5.72
CA VAL A 249 1.18 -0.28 6.12
C VAL A 249 2.12 0.85 5.72
N ASN A 250 1.60 1.91 5.08
CA ASN A 250 2.42 3.05 4.68
C ASN A 250 2.92 3.82 5.91
N ASP A 251 3.98 3.32 6.54
CA ASP A 251 4.63 3.92 7.71
C ASP A 251 6.07 4.38 7.44
N ASN A 252 6.57 4.16 6.22
CA ASN A 252 7.82 4.65 5.72
C ASN A 252 7.61 5.84 4.77
N LYS A 253 8.57 6.74 4.73
CA LYS A 253 8.56 7.86 3.79
C LYS A 253 9.61 7.66 2.71
N PRO A 254 9.35 8.07 1.47
CA PRO A 254 10.34 7.98 0.42
C PRO A 254 11.57 8.83 0.75
N VAL A 255 12.76 8.30 0.48
CA VAL A 255 14.04 8.96 0.72
C VAL A 255 14.83 9.04 -0.58
N PHE A 256 15.28 10.25 -0.97
CA PHE A 256 16.11 10.43 -2.14
C PHE A 256 17.44 9.68 -2.02
N LYS A 257 17.83 9.03 -3.12
CA LYS A 257 19.12 8.33 -3.21
C LYS A 257 20.31 9.26 -3.00
N GLU A 258 20.19 10.47 -3.55
CA GLU A 258 21.26 11.47 -3.53
C GLU A 258 20.75 12.78 -2.91
N SER A 259 21.56 13.43 -2.11
CA SER A 259 21.26 14.76 -1.57
C SER A 259 21.50 15.89 -2.57
N LEU A 260 22.19 15.60 -3.67
CA LEU A 260 22.51 16.55 -4.74
C LEU A 260 22.63 15.85 -6.08
N TYR A 261 21.76 16.20 -7.00
CA TYR A 261 21.85 15.83 -8.41
C TYR A 261 22.51 16.93 -9.22
N ARG A 262 23.38 16.56 -10.19
CA ARG A 262 24.02 17.46 -11.14
C ARG A 262 23.62 17.08 -12.53
N MET A 263 23.13 18.05 -13.29
CA MET A 263 22.63 17.88 -14.66
C MET A 263 23.15 19.00 -15.53
N THR A 264 23.18 18.78 -16.83
CA THR A 264 23.52 19.80 -17.81
C THR A 264 22.43 19.94 -18.84
N VAL A 265 22.30 21.10 -19.43
CA VAL A 265 21.39 21.39 -20.51
C VAL A 265 22.03 22.41 -21.45
N SER A 266 22.01 22.16 -22.76
CA SER A 266 22.40 23.12 -23.78
C SER A 266 21.35 24.23 -23.85
N GLU A 267 21.75 25.48 -24.05
CA GLU A 267 20.80 26.59 -24.20
C GLU A 267 20.00 26.48 -25.51
N SER A 268 20.57 25.85 -26.55
CA SER A 268 19.86 25.57 -27.79
C SER A 268 18.77 24.50 -27.65
N ALA A 269 18.71 23.82 -26.50
CA ALA A 269 17.76 22.73 -26.26
C ALA A 269 16.30 23.21 -26.35
N PRO A 270 15.43 22.53 -27.09
CA PRO A 270 14.02 22.88 -27.16
C PRO A 270 13.29 22.57 -25.84
N THR A 271 12.18 23.26 -25.61
CA THR A 271 11.29 22.93 -24.49
C THR A 271 10.78 21.47 -24.60
N GLY A 272 10.70 20.78 -23.45
CA GLY A 272 10.39 19.35 -23.38
C GLY A 272 11.62 18.44 -23.41
N THR A 273 12.83 19.01 -23.55
CA THR A 273 14.07 18.21 -23.53
C THR A 273 14.23 17.53 -22.17
N PHE A 274 14.55 16.24 -22.22
CA PHE A 274 14.96 15.45 -21.07
C PHE A 274 16.34 15.92 -20.58
N ILE A 275 16.43 16.25 -19.28
CA ILE A 275 17.65 16.77 -18.67
C ILE A 275 18.30 15.70 -17.78
N GLY A 276 17.52 14.95 -17.03
CA GLY A 276 18.03 13.92 -16.15
C GLY A 276 16.95 13.25 -15.32
N ARG A 277 17.39 12.35 -14.46
CA ARG A 277 16.52 11.56 -13.58
C ARG A 277 16.93 11.76 -12.13
N ILE A 278 15.94 11.75 -11.27
CA ILE A 278 16.10 11.67 -9.82
C ILE A 278 15.38 10.45 -9.31
N LYS A 279 15.88 9.83 -8.26
CA LYS A 279 15.30 8.61 -7.69
C LYS A 279 15.25 8.67 -6.18
N ALA A 280 14.14 8.28 -5.63
CA ALA A 280 13.94 7.99 -4.22
C ALA A 280 13.66 6.50 -4.03
N TYR A 281 13.75 6.04 -2.81
CA TYR A 281 13.39 4.69 -2.36
C TYR A 281 12.43 4.81 -1.22
N ASP A 282 11.48 3.90 -1.21
CA ASP A 282 10.56 3.64 -0.13
C ASP A 282 10.74 2.20 0.32
N ASN A 283 10.64 1.93 1.61
CA ASN A 283 10.77 0.58 2.14
C ASN A 283 9.43 -0.18 2.10
N ASP A 284 8.32 0.55 2.00
CA ASP A 284 6.99 -0.04 1.85
C ASP A 284 6.88 -0.78 0.51
N ILE A 285 5.82 -1.53 0.30
CA ILE A 285 5.59 -2.31 -0.91
C ILE A 285 4.27 -1.96 -1.60
N GLY A 286 4.20 -2.31 -2.89
CA GLY A 286 2.99 -2.13 -3.69
C GLY A 286 2.54 -0.67 -3.78
N GLU A 287 1.27 -0.40 -3.51
CA GLU A 287 0.67 0.94 -3.59
C GLU A 287 1.23 1.91 -2.53
N ASN A 288 1.69 1.39 -1.39
CA ASN A 288 2.27 2.20 -0.32
C ASN A 288 3.65 2.76 -0.70
N ALA A 289 4.40 2.06 -1.54
CA ALA A 289 5.68 2.52 -2.10
C ALA A 289 5.52 3.43 -3.34
N GLU A 290 4.31 3.64 -3.85
CA GLU A 290 4.11 4.56 -4.97
C GLU A 290 4.31 6.01 -4.54
N MET A 291 5.15 6.71 -5.28
CA MET A 291 5.55 8.07 -4.95
C MET A 291 5.38 9.04 -6.12
N ASP A 292 5.16 10.30 -5.79
CA ASP A 292 5.08 11.40 -6.75
C ASP A 292 6.19 12.41 -6.50
N TYR A 293 6.85 12.80 -7.61
CA TYR A 293 7.90 13.81 -7.62
C TYR A 293 7.33 15.16 -8.03
N SER A 294 7.79 16.21 -7.38
CA SER A 294 7.40 17.58 -7.68
C SER A 294 8.54 18.56 -7.42
N ILE A 295 8.41 19.76 -7.94
CA ILE A 295 9.30 20.87 -7.61
C ILE A 295 8.71 21.61 -6.42
N GLU A 296 9.50 21.75 -5.35
CA GLU A 296 9.14 22.55 -4.18
C GLU A 296 9.53 24.01 -4.36
N GLU A 297 10.74 24.26 -4.86
CA GLU A 297 11.26 25.61 -5.11
C GLU A 297 11.98 25.64 -6.47
N ASP A 298 11.53 26.51 -7.35
CA ASP A 298 12.19 26.93 -8.59
C ASP A 298 11.80 28.39 -8.87
N ASP A 299 12.66 29.32 -8.54
CA ASP A 299 12.42 30.76 -8.73
C ASP A 299 12.18 31.12 -10.20
N SER A 300 12.72 30.35 -11.13
CA SER A 300 12.64 30.60 -12.57
C SER A 300 11.40 30.01 -13.23
N GLN A 301 10.83 28.96 -12.65
CA GLN A 301 9.81 28.09 -13.27
C GLN A 301 10.25 27.57 -14.66
N THR A 302 11.55 27.30 -14.80
CA THR A 302 12.17 26.92 -16.05
C THR A 302 12.13 25.40 -16.28
N PHE A 303 12.00 24.63 -15.20
CA PHE A 303 12.02 23.18 -15.22
C PHE A 303 10.68 22.60 -14.76
N ASP A 304 10.49 21.30 -15.05
CA ASP A 304 9.37 20.53 -14.52
C ASP A 304 9.85 19.12 -14.19
N ILE A 305 9.13 18.41 -13.32
CA ILE A 305 9.41 17.02 -12.95
C ILE A 305 8.17 16.19 -13.21
N ILE A 306 8.32 15.14 -14.00
CA ILE A 306 7.26 14.18 -14.31
C ILE A 306 7.60 12.85 -13.63
N THR A 307 6.65 12.31 -12.87
CA THR A 307 6.79 10.98 -12.27
C THR A 307 6.62 9.90 -13.33
N ASN A 308 7.62 9.03 -13.49
CA ASN A 308 7.50 7.81 -14.27
C ASN A 308 6.99 6.68 -13.36
N ASN A 309 5.76 6.24 -13.59
CA ASN A 309 5.10 5.23 -12.76
C ASN A 309 5.71 3.84 -12.90
N ASP A 310 6.33 3.51 -14.05
CA ASP A 310 6.85 2.16 -14.30
C ASP A 310 8.09 1.84 -13.45
N ASN A 311 8.93 2.83 -13.19
CA ASN A 311 10.19 2.66 -12.46
C ASN A 311 10.33 3.57 -11.24
N GLN A 312 9.27 4.31 -10.92
CA GLN A 312 9.20 5.24 -9.79
C GLN A 312 10.39 6.22 -9.79
N GLU A 313 10.63 6.89 -10.94
CA GLU A 313 11.68 7.90 -11.10
C GLU A 313 11.08 9.27 -11.44
N GLY A 314 11.66 10.34 -10.93
CA GLY A 314 11.36 11.70 -11.35
C GLY A 314 12.17 12.07 -12.60
N ILE A 315 11.49 12.39 -13.68
CA ILE A 315 12.09 12.83 -14.95
C ILE A 315 12.09 14.35 -14.98
N VAL A 316 13.29 14.95 -14.98
CA VAL A 316 13.47 16.40 -15.08
C VAL A 316 13.46 16.82 -16.54
N ILE A 317 12.59 17.77 -16.88
CA ILE A 317 12.44 18.30 -18.24
C ILE A 317 12.56 19.81 -18.26
N LEU A 318 12.95 20.34 -19.45
CA LEU A 318 13.03 21.76 -19.72
C LEU A 318 11.64 22.31 -20.06
N LYS A 319 11.11 23.25 -19.29
CA LYS A 319 9.80 23.89 -19.51
C LYS A 319 9.89 25.21 -20.27
N LYS A 320 10.96 25.99 -20.01
CA LYS A 320 11.26 27.24 -20.71
C LYS A 320 12.70 27.17 -21.23
N ARG A 321 12.96 27.86 -22.33
CA ARG A 321 14.32 27.96 -22.85
C ARG A 321 15.22 28.61 -21.81
N VAL A 322 16.45 28.14 -21.75
CA VAL A 322 17.55 28.69 -20.96
C VAL A 322 18.46 29.49 -21.88
N ASP A 323 19.24 30.38 -21.32
CA ASP A 323 20.15 31.32 -21.99
C ASP A 323 21.37 31.42 -21.09
N PHE A 324 22.50 30.96 -21.59
CA PHE A 324 23.76 30.89 -20.83
C PHE A 324 24.27 32.28 -20.46
N GLU A 325 24.07 33.30 -21.33
CA GLU A 325 24.50 34.67 -21.10
C GLU A 325 23.70 35.32 -19.99
N HIS A 326 22.43 34.90 -19.84
CA HIS A 326 21.57 35.40 -18.78
C HIS A 326 21.81 34.66 -17.47
N GLN A 327 21.82 33.32 -17.50
CA GLN A 327 21.95 32.50 -16.26
C GLN A 327 22.65 31.17 -16.51
N LYS A 328 23.89 31.01 -16.01
CA LYS A 328 24.75 29.86 -16.22
C LYS A 328 24.38 28.63 -15.39
N GLN A 329 23.66 28.81 -14.28
CA GLN A 329 23.33 27.72 -13.37
C GLN A 329 21.98 27.97 -12.70
N TYR A 330 21.18 26.90 -12.61
CA TYR A 330 19.91 26.86 -11.91
C TYR A 330 20.02 25.94 -10.67
N ARG A 331 19.23 26.26 -9.65
CA ARG A 331 19.06 25.46 -8.44
C ARG A 331 17.60 25.19 -8.24
N ILE A 332 17.25 23.92 -8.12
CA ILE A 332 15.89 23.45 -8.00
C ILE A 332 15.83 22.58 -6.73
N ARG A 333 14.85 22.82 -5.88
CA ARG A 333 14.54 21.91 -4.77
C ARG A 333 13.42 21.00 -5.23
N ALA A 334 13.73 19.72 -5.37
CA ALA A 334 12.76 18.68 -5.67
C ALA A 334 12.25 18.05 -4.38
N ARG A 335 11.00 17.67 -4.40
CA ARG A 335 10.27 16.99 -3.33
C ARG A 335 9.73 15.66 -3.83
N VAL A 336 9.71 14.66 -2.96
CA VAL A 336 9.03 13.38 -3.18
C VAL A 336 8.11 13.08 -2.00
N GLN A 337 6.98 12.48 -2.28
CA GLN A 337 6.00 12.05 -1.28
C GLN A 337 5.27 10.80 -1.77
N ASN A 338 4.76 9.97 -0.84
CA ASN A 338 3.89 8.87 -1.20
C ASN A 338 2.61 9.40 -1.85
N ARG A 339 2.11 8.66 -2.84
CA ARG A 339 0.86 8.96 -3.53
C ARG A 339 -0.35 8.69 -2.65
N HIS A 340 -0.29 7.60 -1.87
CA HIS A 340 -1.33 7.17 -0.95
C HIS A 340 -0.83 7.38 0.48
N VAL A 341 -1.39 8.33 1.19
CA VAL A 341 -1.00 8.65 2.57
C VAL A 341 -2.19 8.38 3.49
N ASP A 342 -1.98 7.56 4.53
CA ASP A 342 -2.97 7.40 5.59
C ASP A 342 -2.92 8.62 6.52
N GLU A 343 -4.03 9.35 6.63
CA GLU A 343 -4.13 10.53 7.50
C GLU A 343 -3.84 10.23 8.98
N GLN A 344 -4.06 8.99 9.43
CA GLN A 344 -3.80 8.58 10.81
C GLN A 344 -2.29 8.41 11.08
N LEU A 345 -1.52 8.09 10.05
CA LEU A 345 -0.07 7.90 10.10
C LEU A 345 0.73 9.16 9.73
N MET A 346 0.07 10.23 9.32
CA MET A 346 0.72 11.51 8.98
C MET A 346 1.67 12.06 10.06
N LYS A 347 1.54 11.63 11.30
CA LYS A 347 2.46 12.01 12.39
C LYS A 347 3.90 11.56 12.13
N TYR A 348 4.07 10.47 11.38
CA TYR A 348 5.36 9.88 11.08
C TYR A 348 5.99 10.49 9.81
N HIS A 349 5.17 11.21 8.99
CA HIS A 349 5.56 11.79 7.70
C HIS A 349 5.53 13.32 7.66
N ALA A 350 5.64 13.99 8.81
CA ALA A 350 5.46 15.44 8.95
C ALA A 350 6.38 16.30 8.04
N GLU A 351 7.54 15.78 7.63
CA GLU A 351 8.49 16.50 6.78
C GLU A 351 8.66 15.76 5.44
N PRO A 352 8.38 16.46 4.32
CA PRO A 352 8.60 15.88 3.00
C PRO A 352 10.08 15.61 2.76
N SER A 353 10.37 14.57 2.00
CA SER A 353 11.72 14.30 1.56
C SER A 353 12.09 15.24 0.41
N THR A 354 13.22 15.95 0.54
CA THR A 354 13.67 16.91 -0.47
C THR A 354 15.12 16.68 -0.89
N THR A 355 15.46 17.05 -2.12
CA THR A 355 16.81 17.02 -2.64
C THR A 355 17.09 18.25 -3.48
N LEU A 356 18.38 18.57 -3.66
CA LEU A 356 18.83 19.69 -4.50
C LEU A 356 19.24 19.19 -5.89
N ILE A 357 18.73 19.84 -6.93
CA ILE A 357 19.18 19.65 -8.31
C ILE A 357 19.90 20.90 -8.75
N LYS A 358 21.13 20.75 -9.26
CA LYS A 358 21.90 21.81 -9.91
C LYS A 358 21.95 21.51 -11.40
N VAL A 359 21.37 22.41 -12.19
CA VAL A 359 21.43 22.35 -13.65
C VAL A 359 22.42 23.40 -14.13
N GLN A 360 23.44 22.98 -14.86
CA GLN A 360 24.40 23.84 -15.53
C GLN A 360 23.99 24.01 -16.97
N VAL A 361 23.92 25.25 -17.45
CA VAL A 361 23.69 25.54 -18.86
C VAL A 361 25.00 25.41 -19.60
N GLU A 362 24.98 24.77 -20.75
CA GLU A 362 26.10 24.65 -21.67
C GLU A 362 25.95 25.69 -22.76
N ASP A 363 27.04 26.45 -23.00
CA ASP A 363 27.20 27.48 -24.00
C ASP A 363 27.17 26.84 -25.39
N ASP A 364 26.31 27.27 -26.25
CA ASP A 364 26.21 26.91 -27.64
C ASP A 364 26.54 28.13 -28.50
N ASP A 365 27.11 27.91 -29.66
CA ASP A 365 27.57 28.95 -30.58
C ASP A 365 26.38 29.71 -31.22
N GLU A 366 26.16 30.96 -30.84
CA GLU A 366 25.04 31.79 -31.22
C GLU A 366 25.45 32.88 -32.29
N PRO A 367 24.54 33.32 -33.18
CA PRO A 367 24.88 34.32 -34.15
C PRO A 367 25.15 35.70 -33.55
N PRO A 368 26.02 36.53 -34.15
CA PRO A 368 26.31 37.86 -33.71
C PRO A 368 25.06 38.73 -33.53
N VAL A 369 24.99 39.50 -32.46
CA VAL A 369 23.84 40.37 -32.12
C VAL A 369 24.19 41.81 -32.41
N PHE A 370 23.40 42.49 -33.30
CA PHE A 370 23.55 43.93 -33.54
C PHE A 370 23.08 44.76 -32.38
N LEU A 371 23.80 45.85 -32.09
CA LEU A 371 23.43 46.75 -30.98
C LEU A 371 22.04 47.40 -31.14
N LEU A 372 21.59 47.63 -32.38
CA LEU A 372 20.27 48.18 -32.67
C LEU A 372 19.51 47.29 -33.64
N PRO A 373 18.18 47.20 -33.53
CA PRO A 373 17.36 46.41 -34.45
C PRO A 373 17.29 46.97 -35.89
N TYR A 374 17.63 48.22 -36.09
CA TYR A 374 17.80 48.91 -37.37
C TYR A 374 18.66 50.13 -37.18
N TYR A 375 19.25 50.67 -38.28
CA TYR A 375 20.04 51.88 -38.30
C TYR A 375 19.47 52.84 -39.34
N VAL A 376 19.49 54.13 -39.05
CA VAL A 376 19.13 55.26 -39.97
C VAL A 376 20.29 56.24 -40.00
N PHE A 377 20.82 56.47 -41.18
CA PHE A 377 21.87 57.44 -41.41
C PHE A 377 21.46 58.51 -42.42
N GLU A 378 22.02 59.71 -42.28
CA GLU A 378 21.77 60.82 -43.16
C GLU A 378 23.08 61.25 -43.84
N ILE A 379 23.07 61.50 -45.14
CA ILE A 379 24.22 62.00 -45.90
C ILE A 379 23.78 62.95 -46.94
N PHE A 380 24.49 64.02 -47.13
CA PHE A 380 24.22 64.96 -48.23
C PHE A 380 24.63 64.36 -49.58
N GLU A 381 23.88 64.61 -50.63
CA GLU A 381 24.23 64.28 -52.00
C GLU A 381 25.50 65.03 -52.45
N GLY A 382 26.10 64.64 -53.54
CA GLY A 382 27.33 65.26 -54.07
C GLY A 382 28.62 65.04 -53.23
N ARG A 383 28.54 64.29 -52.13
CA ARG A 383 29.72 63.95 -51.34
C ARG A 383 30.67 63.06 -52.14
N PRO A 384 32.01 63.25 -51.97
CA PRO A 384 33.00 62.49 -52.72
C PRO A 384 33.01 61.00 -52.34
N HIS A 385 33.58 60.15 -53.20
CA HIS A 385 33.89 58.78 -52.92
C HIS A 385 34.68 58.65 -51.58
N GLY A 386 34.32 57.60 -50.78
CA GLY A 386 34.93 57.38 -49.45
C GLY A 386 34.35 58.25 -48.35
N SER A 387 33.25 58.97 -48.57
CA SER A 387 32.57 59.73 -47.51
C SER A 387 31.94 58.81 -46.50
N LEU A 388 32.11 59.14 -45.21
CA LEU A 388 31.52 58.39 -44.10
C LEU A 388 30.00 58.61 -44.13
N VAL A 389 29.26 57.47 -44.06
CA VAL A 389 27.81 57.42 -43.91
C VAL A 389 27.41 57.18 -42.48
N GLY A 390 27.99 56.16 -41.86
CA GLY A 390 27.73 55.77 -40.48
C GLY A 390 28.49 54.51 -40.12
N MET A 391 28.23 54.03 -38.90
CA MET A 391 28.83 52.78 -38.37
C MET A 391 27.78 51.88 -37.74
N VAL A 392 27.81 50.60 -38.06
CA VAL A 392 27.05 49.56 -37.38
C VAL A 392 27.95 48.76 -36.45
N SER A 393 27.38 48.20 -35.40
CA SER A 393 28.15 47.36 -34.47
C SER A 393 27.37 46.15 -34.09
N ALA A 394 27.98 45.01 -34.14
CA ALA A 394 27.50 43.75 -33.63
C ALA A 394 28.54 43.14 -32.66
N THR A 395 28.04 42.33 -31.75
CA THR A 395 28.86 41.62 -30.78
C THR A 395 28.48 40.14 -30.79
N ASP A 396 29.45 39.29 -30.64
CA ASP A 396 29.25 37.88 -30.36
C ASP A 396 28.85 37.74 -28.88
N PRO A 397 27.68 37.12 -28.57
CA PRO A 397 27.23 36.94 -27.21
C PRO A 397 28.01 35.90 -26.44
N ASP A 398 28.62 34.93 -27.12
CA ASP A 398 29.22 33.73 -26.53
C ASP A 398 30.40 34.03 -25.60
N GLN A 399 30.70 33.04 -24.73
CA GLN A 399 31.84 33.19 -23.81
C GLN A 399 33.18 33.27 -24.56
N ARG A 400 33.32 32.52 -25.67
CA ARG A 400 34.46 32.62 -26.58
C ARG A 400 34.11 33.53 -27.75
N LYS A 401 34.35 34.82 -27.57
CA LYS A 401 34.06 35.83 -28.57
C LYS A 401 34.82 35.62 -29.85
N SER A 402 34.13 35.41 -30.95
CA SER A 402 34.66 35.36 -32.31
C SER A 402 34.81 36.77 -32.87
N PRO A 403 35.86 37.08 -33.60
CA PRO A 403 35.94 38.31 -34.40
C PRO A 403 34.80 38.33 -35.43
N ILE A 404 34.22 39.53 -35.61
CA ILE A 404 33.07 39.71 -36.50
C ILE A 404 33.51 40.50 -37.70
N TRP A 405 33.15 40.03 -38.88
CA TRP A 405 33.29 40.79 -40.11
C TRP A 405 31.94 41.11 -40.74
N TYR A 406 31.89 42.26 -41.43
CA TYR A 406 30.67 42.77 -41.95
C TYR A 406 30.64 42.70 -43.46
N SER A 407 29.46 42.45 -44.04
CA SER A 407 29.21 42.48 -45.46
C SER A 407 27.93 43.22 -45.79
N ILE A 408 27.91 43.86 -46.96
CA ILE A 408 26.71 44.55 -47.41
C ILE A 408 26.11 43.85 -48.62
N THR A 409 24.81 43.67 -48.65
CA THR A 409 24.13 42.96 -49.72
C THR A 409 24.01 43.84 -50.98
N ARG A 410 24.76 43.49 -52.02
CA ARG A 410 24.68 43.99 -53.43
C ARG A 410 24.47 45.51 -53.56
N SER A 411 25.26 46.32 -52.85
CA SER A 411 25.26 47.76 -53.08
C SER A 411 26.30 48.16 -54.13
N LYS A 412 25.96 49.07 -55.05
CA LYS A 412 26.88 49.66 -56.03
C LYS A 412 27.44 50.99 -55.54
N VAL A 413 26.84 51.53 -54.51
CA VAL A 413 27.10 52.95 -54.05
C VAL A 413 27.61 53.01 -52.60
N PHE A 414 27.61 51.86 -51.84
CA PHE A 414 28.09 51.77 -50.49
C PHE A 414 29.06 50.57 -50.34
N HIS A 415 30.00 50.74 -49.46
CA HIS A 415 30.94 49.71 -49.03
C HIS A 415 30.98 49.74 -47.47
N ILE A 416 31.19 48.57 -46.84
CA ILE A 416 31.38 48.43 -45.43
C ILE A 416 32.77 47.88 -45.13
N ASP A 417 33.49 48.39 -44.17
CA ASP A 417 34.78 47.88 -43.72
C ASP A 417 34.66 46.81 -42.61
N GLU A 418 35.77 46.24 -42.21
CA GLU A 418 35.85 45.23 -41.13
C GLU A 418 35.40 45.71 -39.77
N ASN A 419 35.36 47.06 -39.53
CA ASN A 419 34.95 47.69 -38.31
C ASN A 419 33.45 48.08 -38.31
N GLY A 420 32.73 47.76 -39.37
CA GLY A 420 31.33 48.13 -39.54
C GLY A 420 31.08 49.56 -40.04
N THR A 421 32.10 50.24 -40.55
CA THR A 421 32.02 51.59 -41.10
C THR A 421 31.46 51.55 -42.51
N ILE A 422 30.42 52.28 -42.78
CA ILE A 422 29.75 52.41 -44.09
C ILE A 422 30.27 53.67 -44.77
N ILE A 423 30.81 53.52 -45.99
CA ILE A 423 31.31 54.62 -46.83
C ILE A 423 30.65 54.58 -48.19
N THR A 424 30.62 55.72 -48.86
CA THR A 424 30.18 55.85 -50.26
C THR A 424 31.22 55.35 -51.24
N THR A 425 30.81 54.53 -52.24
CA THR A 425 31.68 54.14 -53.37
C THR A 425 31.49 54.99 -54.63
N ASN A 426 30.34 55.66 -54.73
CA ASN A 426 30.00 56.59 -55.79
C ASN A 426 29.29 57.82 -55.19
N PRO A 427 29.34 58.96 -55.82
CA PRO A 427 28.50 60.08 -55.42
C PRO A 427 27.03 59.74 -55.42
N LEU A 428 26.33 60.24 -54.44
CA LEU A 428 24.88 60.02 -54.31
C LEU A 428 24.16 61.20 -54.92
N ASP A 429 23.04 60.94 -55.53
CA ASP A 429 22.15 61.90 -56.18
C ASP A 429 20.75 61.63 -55.66
N ARG A 430 20.18 62.63 -54.95
CA ARG A 430 18.88 62.51 -54.28
C ARG A 430 17.72 62.43 -55.29
N GLU A 431 17.86 63.07 -56.44
CA GLU A 431 16.87 63.10 -57.53
C GLU A 431 16.76 61.66 -58.15
N ILE A 432 17.85 60.89 -58.13
CA ILE A 432 17.82 59.47 -58.53
C ILE A 432 17.24 58.59 -57.41
N SER A 433 17.68 58.80 -56.16
CA SER A 433 17.19 58.01 -55.03
C SER A 433 17.34 58.78 -53.69
N ALA A 434 16.24 59.18 -53.09
CA ALA A 434 16.20 59.88 -51.80
C ALA A 434 16.46 58.93 -50.61
N TRP A 435 16.25 57.65 -50.80
CA TRP A 435 16.44 56.63 -49.73
C TRP A 435 17.14 55.40 -50.34
N HIS A 436 18.11 54.88 -49.60
CA HIS A 436 18.74 53.58 -49.88
C HIS A 436 18.47 52.61 -48.75
N ASN A 437 17.91 51.45 -49.04
CA ASN A 437 17.66 50.40 -48.11
C ASN A 437 18.74 49.32 -48.27
N LEU A 438 19.54 49.14 -47.24
CA LEU A 438 20.64 48.19 -47.19
C LEU A 438 20.35 47.07 -46.20
N SER A 439 20.90 45.91 -46.42
CA SER A 439 20.99 44.83 -45.44
C SER A 439 22.45 44.56 -45.18
N ILE A 440 22.85 44.72 -43.92
CA ILE A 440 24.20 44.45 -43.47
C ILE A 440 24.20 43.15 -42.69
N THR A 441 25.10 42.24 -43.04
CA THR A 441 25.28 40.93 -42.42
C THR A 441 26.56 40.97 -41.58
N ALA A 442 26.44 40.65 -40.32
CA ALA A 442 27.55 40.34 -39.42
C ALA A 442 27.77 38.83 -39.38
N THR A 443 29.01 38.38 -39.58
CA THR A 443 29.37 36.95 -39.66
C THR A 443 30.58 36.72 -38.79
N GLU A 444 30.60 35.60 -38.06
CA GLU A 444 31.75 35.23 -37.25
C GLU A 444 32.91 34.70 -38.11
N GLU A 445 34.11 35.03 -37.69
CA GLU A 445 35.31 34.58 -38.41
C GLU A 445 35.56 33.09 -38.21
N TYR A 446 35.31 32.55 -36.99
CA TYR A 446 35.60 31.15 -36.68
C TYR A 446 34.46 30.20 -37.07
N ASN A 447 33.21 30.70 -37.13
CA ASN A 447 32.08 29.94 -37.64
C ASN A 447 31.21 30.75 -38.58
N THR A 448 31.52 30.65 -39.88
CA THR A 448 30.81 31.40 -40.94
C THR A 448 29.33 31.01 -41.12
N GLN A 449 28.85 29.99 -40.41
CA GLN A 449 27.43 29.63 -40.39
C GLN A 449 26.65 30.53 -39.43
N GLN A 450 27.31 31.05 -38.41
CA GLN A 450 26.74 32.01 -37.50
C GLN A 450 26.79 33.41 -38.09
N SER A 451 25.64 33.92 -38.49
CA SER A 451 25.48 35.24 -39.07
C SER A 451 24.12 35.82 -38.78
N SER A 452 24.08 37.11 -38.58
CA SER A 452 22.83 37.88 -38.44
C SER A 452 22.79 39.07 -39.40
N ALA A 453 21.64 39.58 -39.73
CA ALA A 453 21.46 40.70 -40.62
C ALA A 453 20.60 41.81 -40.02
N VAL A 454 21.01 43.07 -40.29
CA VAL A 454 20.28 44.23 -39.81
C VAL A 454 19.89 45.16 -41.01
N PRO A 455 18.67 45.72 -41.02
CA PRO A 455 18.30 46.74 -42.00
C PRO A 455 18.95 48.09 -41.69
N VAL A 456 19.52 48.72 -42.71
CA VAL A 456 20.12 50.06 -42.63
C VAL A 456 19.45 50.94 -43.69
N TYR A 457 18.95 52.05 -43.26
CA TYR A 457 18.29 53.04 -44.11
C TYR A 457 19.18 54.28 -44.21
N VAL A 458 19.54 54.67 -45.43
CA VAL A 458 20.33 55.86 -45.70
C VAL A 458 19.48 56.89 -46.40
N GLN A 459 19.24 58.01 -45.75
CA GLN A 459 18.55 59.18 -46.32
C GLN A 459 19.53 60.09 -46.98
N VAL A 460 19.29 60.40 -48.27
CA VAL A 460 20.07 61.37 -49.00
C VAL A 460 19.44 62.76 -48.82
N LEU A 461 20.20 63.66 -48.20
CA LEU A 461 19.78 65.04 -47.97
C LEU A 461 20.08 65.92 -49.18
N ASN A 462 19.18 66.83 -49.50
CA ASN A 462 19.26 67.68 -50.65
C ASN A 462 20.36 68.72 -50.54
N VAL A 463 21.09 68.96 -51.61
CA VAL A 463 21.93 70.12 -51.85
C VAL A 463 21.42 70.86 -53.05
N ASN A 464 21.37 72.19 -53.00
CA ASN A 464 20.87 72.98 -54.09
C ASN A 464 21.89 73.02 -55.26
N ASP A 465 21.96 71.98 -56.06
CA ASP A 465 22.91 71.79 -57.15
C ASP A 465 22.27 71.80 -58.54
N HIS A 466 20.94 71.90 -58.64
CA HIS A 466 20.21 72.04 -59.91
C HIS A 466 19.83 73.46 -60.19
N ALA A 467 20.44 74.09 -61.24
CA ALA A 467 20.04 75.33 -61.73
C ALA A 467 18.65 75.30 -62.41
N PRO A 468 17.82 76.31 -62.21
CA PRO A 468 16.53 76.33 -62.91
C PRO A 468 16.77 76.29 -64.43
N GLU A 469 16.13 75.38 -65.09
CA GLU A 469 16.12 75.29 -66.55
C GLU A 469 14.71 75.49 -67.05
N PHE A 470 14.63 76.08 -68.24
CA PHE A 470 13.31 76.20 -68.87
C PHE A 470 12.84 74.81 -69.30
N SER A 471 11.59 74.52 -69.01
CA SER A 471 11.01 73.19 -69.34
C SER A 471 10.84 72.93 -70.82
N GLU A 472 10.81 73.95 -71.59
CA GLU A 472 10.64 73.94 -73.04
C GLU A 472 11.46 75.06 -73.70
N TYR A 473 11.80 74.87 -74.96
CA TYR A 473 12.42 75.89 -75.77
C TYR A 473 11.36 76.88 -76.23
N TYR A 474 11.46 78.15 -75.80
CA TYR A 474 10.48 79.19 -76.07
C TYR A 474 10.96 80.08 -77.23
N GLU A 475 10.27 80.08 -78.35
CA GLU A 475 10.46 81.01 -79.44
C GLU A 475 9.33 81.99 -79.48
N THR A 476 9.65 83.25 -79.54
CA THR A 476 8.66 84.30 -79.72
C THR A 476 9.05 85.27 -80.78
N TYR A 477 8.10 85.79 -81.43
CA TYR A 477 8.33 86.73 -82.51
C TYR A 477 7.85 88.15 -82.10
N VAL A 478 8.68 89.09 -82.49
CA VAL A 478 8.38 90.52 -82.27
C VAL A 478 8.27 91.19 -83.57
N CYS A 479 7.21 91.90 -83.81
CA CYS A 479 7.05 92.67 -85.00
C CYS A 479 8.04 93.84 -85.04
N GLU A 480 8.57 94.14 -86.23
CA GLU A 480 9.53 95.23 -86.43
C GLU A 480 9.13 96.59 -85.89
N ASN A 481 7.82 96.86 -85.78
CA ASN A 481 7.23 98.13 -85.26
C ASN A 481 6.63 98.02 -83.85
N ALA A 482 7.04 97.05 -83.08
CA ALA A 482 6.58 96.85 -81.73
C ALA A 482 7.00 98.03 -80.84
N GLY A 483 6.09 98.62 -80.08
CA GLY A 483 6.35 99.73 -79.16
C GLY A 483 6.96 99.23 -77.87
N SER A 484 7.73 100.06 -77.16
CA SER A 484 8.32 99.70 -75.86
C SER A 484 7.22 99.41 -74.85
N GLY A 485 7.33 98.17 -74.16
CA GLY A 485 6.35 97.71 -73.16
C GLY A 485 5.31 96.74 -73.67
N GLN A 486 5.33 96.31 -74.93
CA GLN A 486 4.43 95.32 -75.49
C GLN A 486 4.74 93.94 -74.90
N GLY A 487 3.73 93.28 -74.31
CA GLY A 487 3.86 91.94 -73.75
C GLY A 487 4.09 90.92 -74.85
N LEU A 488 5.00 90.00 -74.62
CA LEU A 488 5.23 88.79 -75.45
C LEU A 488 4.22 87.72 -74.99
N PHE A 489 3.51 87.18 -75.95
CA PHE A 489 2.63 86.04 -75.67
C PHE A 489 3.36 84.72 -76.14
N PHE A 490 3.39 83.75 -75.24
CA PHE A 490 3.93 82.43 -75.48
C PHE A 490 2.83 81.43 -75.81
#